data_de5b176f9693e7bd14143aac1548b381
#
_entry.id   de5b176f9693e7bd14143aac1548b381
#
_cell.length_a   1.000
_cell.length_b   1.000
_cell.length_c   1.000
_cell.angle_alpha   90.00
_cell.angle_beta   90.00
_cell.angle_gamma   90.00
#
_symmetry.space_group_name_H-M   'P 1'
#
loop_
_entity.id
_entity.type
_entity.pdbx_description
1 polymer ?
#
loop_
_entity_poly.entity_id
_entity_poly.type
_entity_poly.pdbx_seq_one_letter_code
_entity_poly.pdbx_strand_id
1 'polypeptide(L)'
;MADKMADIKSISIATGVIILNLLLGHFFAPTGIMLTPVALIIATVLIVFGTKDLKPIFITLAILGLIIFHDVGLKLYSGGTHDRQGLGWLHLMLFMGLIPSYILTVVGIVRNKKTNWTEKSISIIIFPLLMAGHLYLFSDLGLGRHYWYDWN
;
A
#
# COMPACT_ATOMS: atom_id res chain seq x y z
N MET A 1 -18.41 10.78 18.27
CA MET A 1 -17.37 9.97 18.93
C MET A 1 -17.28 8.57 18.33
N ALA A 2 -18.41 7.88 18.11
CA ALA A 2 -18.47 6.54 17.51
C ALA A 2 -17.83 6.44 16.10
N ASP A 3 -18.04 7.44 15.22
CA ASP A 3 -17.52 7.42 13.85
C ASP A 3 -15.99 7.56 13.80
N LYS A 4 -15.39 8.38 14.66
CA LYS A 4 -13.93 8.46 14.77
C LYS A 4 -13.29 7.16 15.27
N MET A 5 -13.97 6.43 16.16
CA MET A 5 -13.52 5.10 16.58
C MET A 5 -13.60 4.08 15.44
N ALA A 6 -14.64 4.18 14.59
CA ALA A 6 -14.75 3.33 13.41
C ALA A 6 -13.62 3.59 12.40
N ASP A 7 -13.27 4.86 12.17
CA ASP A 7 -12.18 5.24 11.28
C ASP A 7 -10.82 4.68 11.77
N ILE A 8 -10.51 4.88 13.06
CA ILE A 8 -9.28 4.34 13.67
C ILE A 8 -9.24 2.82 13.57
N LYS A 9 -10.36 2.14 13.86
CA LYS A 9 -10.45 0.68 13.78
C LYS A 9 -10.18 0.19 12.36
N SER A 10 -10.77 0.83 11.34
CA SER A 10 -10.57 0.44 9.94
C SER A 10 -9.12 0.61 9.50
N ILE A 11 -8.48 1.73 9.85
CA ILE A 11 -7.07 1.97 9.54
C ILE A 11 -6.18 0.97 10.29
N SER A 12 -6.45 0.67 11.56
CA SER A 12 -5.67 -0.29 12.34
C SER A 12 -5.75 -1.70 11.77
N ILE A 13 -6.94 -2.13 11.34
CA ILE A 13 -7.11 -3.45 10.71
C ILE A 13 -6.38 -3.49 9.36
N ALA A 14 -6.49 -2.44 8.54
CA ALA A 14 -5.78 -2.32 7.27
C ALA A 14 -4.26 -2.38 7.48
N THR A 15 -3.74 -1.67 8.49
CA THR A 15 -2.33 -1.72 8.87
C THR A 15 -1.92 -3.14 9.30
N GLY A 16 -2.77 -3.82 10.08
CA GLY A 16 -2.54 -5.21 10.48
C GLY A 16 -2.43 -6.16 9.29
N VAL A 17 -3.28 -6.00 8.25
CA VAL A 17 -3.20 -6.78 7.00
C VAL A 17 -1.84 -6.55 6.30
N ILE A 18 -1.39 -5.31 6.21
CA ILE A 18 -0.10 -4.97 5.61
C ILE A 18 1.05 -5.58 6.41
N ILE A 19 1.06 -5.43 7.74
CA ILE A 19 2.09 -6.02 8.60
C ILE A 19 2.12 -7.55 8.47
N LEU A 20 0.96 -8.19 8.45
CA LEU A 20 0.88 -9.65 8.25
C LEU A 20 1.51 -10.08 6.92
N ASN A 21 1.23 -9.35 5.84
CA ASN A 21 1.84 -9.65 4.53
C ASN A 21 3.35 -9.38 4.52
N LEU A 22 3.84 -8.35 5.23
CA LEU A 22 5.27 -8.11 5.41
C LEU A 22 5.97 -9.25 6.18
N LEU A 23 5.33 -9.77 7.23
CA LEU A 23 5.84 -10.94 7.95
C LEU A 23 5.89 -12.19 7.06
N LEU A 24 4.84 -12.41 6.25
CA LEU A 24 4.86 -13.47 5.24
C LEU A 24 5.98 -13.27 4.22
N GLY A 25 6.22 -12.04 3.77
CA GLY A 25 7.32 -11.69 2.87
C GLY A 25 8.70 -11.91 3.51
N HIS A 26 8.82 -11.75 4.81
CA HIS A 26 10.07 -11.98 5.54
C HIS A 26 10.37 -13.48 5.70
N PHE A 27 9.40 -14.25 6.20
CA PHE A 27 9.60 -15.67 6.50
C PHE A 27 9.35 -16.59 5.30
N PHE A 28 8.49 -16.19 4.36
CA PHE A 28 8.06 -16.95 3.20
C PHE A 28 8.03 -16.03 1.97
N ALA A 29 9.21 -15.55 1.55
CA ALA A 29 9.36 -14.50 0.54
C ALA A 29 8.48 -14.66 -0.72
N PRO A 30 8.46 -15.82 -1.41
CA PRO A 30 7.60 -15.98 -2.59
C PRO A 30 6.12 -15.77 -2.28
N THR A 31 5.64 -16.32 -1.16
CA THR A 31 4.22 -16.22 -0.76
C THR A 31 3.84 -14.79 -0.40
N GLY A 32 4.67 -14.09 0.37
CA GLY A 32 4.42 -12.69 0.74
C GLY A 32 4.39 -11.77 -0.48
N ILE A 33 5.33 -11.93 -1.40
CA ILE A 33 5.37 -11.15 -2.65
C ILE A 33 4.12 -11.43 -3.50
N MET A 34 3.74 -12.69 -3.69
CA MET A 34 2.57 -13.06 -4.48
C MET A 34 1.23 -12.61 -3.87
N LEU A 35 1.15 -12.50 -2.55
CA LEU A 35 -0.05 -12.00 -1.86
C LEU A 35 -0.14 -10.48 -1.80
N THR A 36 0.88 -9.75 -2.26
CA THR A 36 0.88 -8.27 -2.31
C THR A 36 -0.41 -7.68 -2.89
N PRO A 37 -0.89 -8.09 -4.09
CA PRO A 37 -2.11 -7.52 -4.67
C PRO A 37 -3.31 -7.67 -3.75
N VAL A 38 -3.46 -8.84 -3.15
CA VAL A 38 -4.59 -9.14 -2.25
C VAL A 38 -4.52 -8.30 -0.99
N ALA A 39 -3.35 -8.19 -0.37
CA ALA A 39 -3.15 -7.39 0.83
C ALA A 39 -3.45 -5.91 0.59
N LEU A 40 -2.96 -5.34 -0.54
CA LEU A 40 -3.21 -3.94 -0.91
C LEU A 40 -4.69 -3.66 -1.18
N ILE A 41 -5.36 -4.56 -1.91
CA ILE A 41 -6.80 -4.42 -2.20
C ILE A 41 -7.61 -4.48 -0.91
N ILE A 42 -7.35 -5.47 -0.03
CA ILE A 42 -8.06 -5.60 1.24
C ILE A 42 -7.84 -4.36 2.11
N ALA A 43 -6.59 -3.91 2.27
CA ALA A 43 -6.29 -2.70 3.05
C ALA A 43 -7.01 -1.47 2.48
N THR A 44 -7.04 -1.32 1.16
CA THR A 44 -7.75 -0.22 0.49
C THR A 44 -9.25 -0.28 0.73
N VAL A 45 -9.88 -1.46 0.58
CA VAL A 45 -11.31 -1.67 0.83
C VAL A 45 -11.66 -1.31 2.28
N LEU A 46 -10.87 -1.76 3.24
CA LEU A 46 -11.06 -1.45 4.66
C LEU A 46 -11.02 0.05 4.94
N ILE A 47 -10.11 0.79 4.31
CA ILE A 47 -10.02 2.24 4.50
C ILE A 47 -11.16 2.94 3.76
N VAL A 48 -11.35 2.65 2.46
CA VAL A 48 -12.33 3.37 1.63
C VAL A 48 -13.77 3.20 2.14
N PHE A 49 -14.15 1.99 2.54
CA PHE A 49 -15.52 1.68 2.94
C PHE A 49 -15.71 1.61 4.45
N GLY A 50 -14.62 1.48 5.20
CA GLY A 50 -14.67 1.42 6.66
C GLY A 50 -14.56 2.78 7.34
N THR A 51 -14.03 3.81 6.66
CA THR A 51 -13.96 5.17 7.21
C THR A 51 -15.18 6.00 6.81
N LYS A 52 -15.73 6.77 7.76
CA LYS A 52 -16.98 7.54 7.57
C LYS A 52 -16.79 9.03 7.64
N ASP A 53 -15.84 9.50 8.44
CA ASP A 53 -15.64 10.92 8.73
C ASP A 53 -14.36 11.48 8.14
N LEU A 54 -13.50 10.64 7.57
CA LEU A 54 -12.27 11.10 6.95
C LEU A 54 -12.54 11.89 5.66
N LYS A 55 -11.84 13.01 5.52
CA LYS A 55 -11.80 13.74 4.25
C LYS A 55 -11.08 12.93 3.17
N PRO A 56 -11.45 13.08 1.88
CA PRO A 56 -10.84 12.37 0.76
C PRO A 56 -9.31 12.40 0.77
N ILE A 57 -8.71 13.55 1.08
CA ILE A 57 -7.26 13.69 1.11
C ILE A 57 -6.61 12.77 2.17
N PHE A 58 -7.21 12.63 3.34
CA PHE A 58 -6.68 11.74 4.38
C PHE A 58 -6.89 10.27 4.04
N ILE A 59 -8.00 9.91 3.37
CA ILE A 59 -8.21 8.55 2.82
C ILE A 59 -7.10 8.22 1.82
N THR A 60 -6.84 9.12 0.87
CA THR A 60 -5.78 8.97 -0.12
C THR A 60 -4.40 8.81 0.53
N LEU A 61 -4.06 9.69 1.46
CA LEU A 61 -2.76 9.65 2.14
C LEU A 61 -2.58 8.41 3.01
N ALA A 62 -3.65 7.93 3.67
CA ALA A 62 -3.60 6.71 4.46
C ALA A 62 -3.35 5.48 3.59
N ILE A 63 -4.08 5.35 2.47
CA ILE A 63 -3.90 4.24 1.52
C ILE A 63 -2.51 4.29 0.92
N LEU A 64 -2.08 5.45 0.42
CA LEU A 64 -0.77 5.64 -0.18
C LEU A 64 0.35 5.36 0.82
N GLY A 65 0.23 5.85 2.06
CA GLY A 65 1.18 5.58 3.13
C GLY A 65 1.32 4.09 3.43
N LEU A 66 0.22 3.33 3.44
CA LEU A 66 0.27 1.88 3.62
C LEU A 66 0.89 1.15 2.42
N ILE A 67 0.61 1.58 1.18
CA ILE A 67 1.22 1.02 -0.03
C ILE A 67 2.73 1.26 -0.03
N ILE A 68 3.17 2.49 0.26
CA ILE A 68 4.58 2.85 0.37
C ILE A 68 5.27 2.06 1.48
N PHE A 69 4.66 2.00 2.66
CA PHE A 69 5.17 1.23 3.80
C PHE A 69 5.33 -0.26 3.45
N HIS A 70 4.34 -0.81 2.75
CA HIS A 70 4.39 -2.19 2.28
C HIS A 70 5.51 -2.42 1.26
N ASP A 71 5.62 -1.58 0.23
CA ASP A 71 6.65 -1.70 -0.82
C ASP A 71 8.06 -1.59 -0.22
N VAL A 72 8.30 -0.56 0.60
CA VAL A 72 9.58 -0.37 1.29
C VAL A 72 9.87 -1.55 2.23
N GLY A 73 8.86 -2.00 2.97
CA GLY A 73 8.99 -3.13 3.89
C GLY A 73 9.39 -4.42 3.19
N LEU A 74 8.74 -4.77 2.08
CA LEU A 74 9.13 -5.93 1.29
C LEU A 74 10.52 -5.79 0.69
N LYS A 75 10.85 -4.65 0.10
CA LYS A 75 12.18 -4.37 -0.48
C LYS A 75 13.31 -4.48 0.53
N LEU A 76 13.07 -4.06 1.77
CA LEU A 76 14.10 -4.07 2.80
C LEU A 76 14.18 -5.37 3.60
N TYR A 77 13.07 -6.10 3.76
CA TYR A 77 12.98 -7.21 4.71
C TYR A 77 12.53 -8.54 4.10
N SER A 78 12.09 -8.56 2.83
CA SER A 78 11.76 -9.82 2.17
C SER A 78 13.01 -10.53 1.64
N GLY A 79 13.09 -11.84 1.84
CA GLY A 79 14.24 -12.65 1.45
C GLY A 79 14.44 -12.82 -0.06
N GLY A 80 13.49 -12.38 -0.90
CA GLY A 80 13.54 -12.60 -2.35
C GLY A 80 13.83 -11.34 -3.20
N THR A 81 14.21 -10.21 -2.58
CA THR A 81 14.31 -8.93 -3.29
C THR A 81 15.74 -8.42 -3.52
N HIS A 82 16.75 -9.20 -3.16
CA HIS A 82 18.16 -8.80 -3.27
C HIS A 82 18.71 -8.85 -4.70
N ASP A 83 18.02 -9.47 -5.65
CA ASP A 83 18.37 -9.52 -7.06
C ASP A 83 17.34 -8.79 -7.95
N ARG A 84 17.72 -8.57 -9.22
CA ARG A 84 16.86 -7.89 -10.20
C ARG A 84 15.59 -8.68 -10.53
N GLN A 85 15.65 -10.00 -10.47
CA GLN A 85 14.51 -10.86 -10.79
C GLN A 85 13.47 -10.80 -9.67
N GLY A 86 13.89 -10.94 -8.42
CA GLY A 86 13.01 -10.81 -7.25
C GLY A 86 12.39 -9.42 -7.14
N LEU A 87 13.19 -8.37 -7.41
CA LEU A 87 12.69 -6.99 -7.44
C LEU A 87 11.68 -6.78 -8.57
N GLY A 88 11.90 -7.39 -9.74
CA GLY A 88 10.95 -7.35 -10.87
C GLY A 88 9.62 -8.00 -10.53
N TRP A 89 9.63 -9.16 -9.85
CA TRP A 89 8.42 -9.80 -9.35
C TRP A 89 7.68 -8.94 -8.33
N LEU A 90 8.42 -8.31 -7.42
CA LEU A 90 7.83 -7.41 -6.43
C LEU A 90 7.12 -6.24 -7.10
N HIS A 91 7.76 -5.57 -8.08
CA HIS A 91 7.14 -4.49 -8.83
C HIS A 91 5.89 -4.96 -9.59
N LEU A 92 5.95 -6.13 -10.25
CA LEU A 92 4.79 -6.69 -10.95
C LEU A 92 3.61 -6.87 -9.98
N MET A 93 3.82 -7.50 -8.83
CA MET A 93 2.78 -7.73 -7.84
C MET A 93 2.29 -6.41 -7.22
N LEU A 94 3.20 -5.45 -7.00
CA LEU A 94 2.83 -4.11 -6.55
C LEU A 94 1.87 -3.45 -7.55
N PHE A 95 2.17 -3.45 -8.85
CA PHE A 95 1.29 -2.87 -9.87
C PHE A 95 -0.06 -3.58 -9.98
N MET A 96 -0.08 -4.91 -9.85
CA MET A 96 -1.32 -5.69 -9.82
C MET A 96 -2.23 -5.32 -8.65
N GLY A 97 -1.67 -4.90 -7.52
CA GLY A 97 -2.43 -4.40 -6.37
C GLY A 97 -2.73 -2.90 -6.44
N LEU A 98 -1.78 -2.10 -6.94
CA LEU A 98 -1.86 -0.65 -7.01
C LEU A 98 -3.00 -0.16 -7.91
N ILE A 99 -3.14 -0.75 -9.11
CA ILE A 99 -4.16 -0.33 -10.07
C ILE A 99 -5.58 -0.50 -9.50
N PRO A 100 -6.01 -1.67 -9.02
CA PRO A 100 -7.33 -1.81 -8.42
C PRO A 100 -7.49 -0.99 -7.14
N SER A 101 -6.44 -0.83 -6.32
CA SER A 101 -6.47 0.03 -5.13
C SER A 101 -6.71 1.49 -5.50
N TYR A 102 -6.08 1.99 -6.55
CA TYR A 102 -6.32 3.34 -7.05
C TYR A 102 -7.77 3.51 -7.55
N ILE A 103 -8.27 2.55 -8.34
CA ILE A 103 -9.66 2.58 -8.83
C ILE A 103 -10.66 2.60 -7.66
N LEU A 104 -10.47 1.75 -6.66
CA LEU A 104 -11.31 1.72 -5.46
C LEU A 104 -11.26 3.03 -4.70
N THR A 105 -10.07 3.63 -4.57
CA THR A 105 -9.88 4.93 -3.93
C THR A 105 -10.65 6.02 -4.69
N VAL A 106 -10.53 6.07 -6.01
CA VAL A 106 -11.27 7.04 -6.86
C VAL A 106 -12.78 6.85 -6.70
N VAL A 107 -13.27 5.61 -6.75
CA VAL A 107 -14.70 5.30 -6.56
C VAL A 107 -15.19 5.77 -5.18
N GLY A 108 -14.43 5.53 -4.13
CA GLY A 108 -14.75 5.98 -2.77
C GLY A 108 -14.80 7.50 -2.65
N ILE A 109 -13.80 8.19 -3.23
CA ILE A 109 -13.74 9.65 -3.25
C ILE A 109 -14.92 10.27 -4.02
N VAL A 110 -15.20 9.75 -5.22
CA VAL A 110 -16.30 10.27 -6.05
C VAL A 110 -17.66 10.12 -5.37
N ARG A 111 -17.88 8.97 -4.71
CA ARG A 111 -19.11 8.67 -3.97
C ARG A 111 -19.29 9.51 -2.70
N ASN A 112 -18.23 10.12 -2.18
CA ASN A 112 -18.33 10.95 -0.99
C ASN A 112 -19.15 12.22 -1.30
N LYS A 113 -20.34 12.34 -0.68
CA LYS A 113 -21.26 13.47 -0.89
C LYS A 113 -20.92 14.67 0.01
N LYS A 114 -20.07 14.50 1.00
CA LYS A 114 -19.75 15.54 2.02
C LYS A 114 -18.69 16.55 1.53
N THR A 115 -18.02 16.29 0.40
CA THR A 115 -16.86 17.06 -0.07
C THR A 115 -17.09 17.67 -1.44
N ASN A 116 -16.48 18.83 -1.68
CA ASN A 116 -16.53 19.53 -2.95
C ASN A 116 -15.64 18.87 -4.02
N TRP A 117 -15.86 19.21 -5.29
CA TRP A 117 -15.10 18.64 -6.40
C TRP A 117 -13.61 19.01 -6.39
N THR A 118 -13.25 20.18 -5.88
CA THR A 118 -11.85 20.61 -5.79
C THR A 118 -11.05 19.68 -4.87
N GLU A 119 -11.58 19.40 -3.67
CA GLU A 119 -10.94 18.47 -2.74
C GLU A 119 -10.85 17.04 -3.31
N LYS A 120 -11.90 16.60 -4.02
CA LYS A 120 -11.90 15.30 -4.70
C LYS A 120 -10.82 15.22 -5.77
N SER A 121 -10.74 16.23 -6.65
CA SER A 121 -9.76 16.27 -7.73
C SER A 121 -8.33 16.27 -7.20
N ILE A 122 -8.06 17.09 -6.17
CA ILE A 122 -6.75 17.11 -5.50
C ILE A 122 -6.41 15.73 -4.95
N SER A 123 -7.35 15.08 -4.25
CA SER A 123 -7.14 13.75 -3.65
C SER A 123 -6.88 12.68 -4.70
N ILE A 124 -7.53 12.74 -5.87
CA ILE A 124 -7.35 11.80 -6.97
C ILE A 124 -5.99 12.02 -7.64
N ILE A 125 -5.57 13.27 -7.87
CA ILE A 125 -4.33 13.59 -8.58
C ILE A 125 -3.10 13.35 -7.71
N ILE A 126 -3.18 13.64 -6.41
CA ILE A 126 -2.03 13.49 -5.50
C ILE A 126 -1.59 12.03 -5.37
N PHE A 127 -2.50 11.07 -5.51
CA PHE A 127 -2.18 9.64 -5.41
C PHE A 127 -1.15 9.21 -6.48
N PRO A 128 -1.42 9.32 -7.79
CA PRO A 128 -0.45 8.92 -8.80
C PRO A 128 0.82 9.79 -8.77
N LEU A 129 0.72 11.07 -8.41
CA LEU A 129 1.87 11.96 -8.32
C LEU A 129 2.87 11.49 -7.25
N LEU A 130 2.40 11.25 -6.02
CA LEU A 130 3.25 10.79 -4.93
C LEU A 130 3.73 9.35 -5.17
N MET A 131 2.89 8.50 -5.77
CA MET A 131 3.31 7.13 -6.10
C MET A 131 4.38 7.11 -7.18
N ALA A 132 4.28 7.96 -8.22
CA ALA A 132 5.32 8.11 -9.23
C ALA A 132 6.64 8.59 -8.60
N GLY A 133 6.59 9.57 -7.71
CA GLY A 133 7.74 10.03 -6.95
C GLY A 133 8.37 8.91 -6.11
N HIS A 134 7.54 8.13 -5.41
CA HIS A 134 8.01 6.98 -4.64
C HIS A 134 8.70 5.93 -5.53
N LEU A 135 8.08 5.54 -6.62
CA LEU A 135 8.64 4.55 -7.54
C LEU A 135 9.94 5.06 -8.17
N TYR A 136 10.03 6.35 -8.52
CA TYR A 136 11.25 6.94 -9.05
C TYR A 136 12.40 6.91 -8.04
N LEU A 137 12.14 7.26 -6.77
CA LEU A 137 13.16 7.36 -5.73
C LEU A 137 13.58 6.00 -5.16
N PHE A 138 12.68 5.02 -5.14
CA PHE A 138 12.86 3.75 -4.42
C PHE A 138 12.72 2.51 -5.32
N SER A 139 12.84 2.66 -6.65
CA SER A 139 12.77 1.53 -7.59
C SER A 139 13.78 0.43 -7.26
N ASP A 140 15.03 0.81 -7.02
CA ASP A 140 16.14 -0.12 -6.80
C ASP A 140 16.44 -0.37 -5.31
N LEU A 141 15.54 0.06 -4.42
CA LEU A 141 15.70 -0.17 -2.98
C LEU A 141 15.78 -1.68 -2.68
N GLY A 142 16.78 -2.09 -1.91
CA GLY A 142 17.01 -3.49 -1.55
C GLY A 142 17.89 -4.26 -2.54
N LEU A 143 18.21 -3.70 -3.71
CA LEU A 143 19.10 -4.36 -4.69
C LEU A 143 20.52 -4.55 -4.12
N GLY A 144 21.07 -5.77 -4.29
CA GLY A 144 22.40 -6.10 -3.78
C GLY A 144 22.52 -6.29 -2.28
N ARG A 145 21.38 -6.31 -1.57
CA ARG A 145 21.38 -6.50 -0.13
C ARG A 145 21.62 -7.97 0.23
N HIS A 146 22.61 -8.22 1.09
CA HIS A 146 22.88 -9.54 1.65
C HIS A 146 22.27 -9.61 3.06
N TYR A 147 21.65 -10.74 3.35
CA TYR A 147 21.17 -11.03 4.71
C TYR A 147 22.30 -11.66 5.52
N TRP A 148 22.30 -11.45 6.83
CA TRP A 148 23.32 -12.00 7.74
C TRP A 148 23.42 -13.55 7.68
N TYR A 149 22.36 -14.24 7.25
CA TYR A 149 22.34 -15.69 7.09
C TYR A 149 22.86 -16.16 5.71
N ASP A 150 23.14 -15.26 4.78
CA ASP A 150 23.69 -15.59 3.46
C ASP A 150 25.24 -15.70 3.50
N TRP A 151 25.84 -15.56 4.68
CA TRP A 151 27.30 -15.58 4.89
C TRP A 151 27.86 -16.98 5.24
N ASN A 152 27.11 -18.08 5.02
CA ASN A 152 27.54 -19.45 5.28
C ASN A 152 27.89 -20.20 4.00
#